data_e2031784bb5d57a1d89121950d6aff45
#
_entry.id   e2031784bb5d57a1d89121950d6aff45
#
_cell.length_a   1.000
_cell.length_b   1.000
_cell.length_c   1.000
_cell.angle_alpha   90.00
_cell.angle_beta   90.00
_cell.angle_gamma   90.00
#
_symmetry.space_group_name_H-M   'P 1'
#
loop_
_entity.id
_entity.type
_entity.pdbx_description
1 polymer ?
#
loop_
_entity_poly.entity_id
_entity_poly.type
_entity_poly.pdbx_seq_one_letter_code
_entity_poly.pdbx_strand_id
1 'polypeptide(L)'
;MFKKPDVNSYFYFTYGQIHKPALLGIFGAVLGYAGYNQMDKKSVYPEYYDKLQNIKVSIVPNAANGYFSKKMTYFNNSTGFASHEQGGNLIVKEQWLEEPSWDIYVLIDNKEAEKIAEFISERKSVYLPYLGKNDHTADITNVTLEEGTVQSRAAKIQCLFIRDKAEIDKDSVMFLYETELFKYEEALPIGLKPETNQYLLTKMVYTNMNLVNIKDEVWRAGNRDIVFY
;
A
#
# COMPACT_ATOMS: atom_id res chain seq x y z
N MET A 1 1.48 -7.96 7.43
CA MET A 1 0.04 -8.22 7.22
C MET A 1 -0.73 -6.92 7.23
N PHE A 2 -1.52 -6.63 6.20
CA PHE A 2 -2.40 -5.46 6.13
C PHE A 2 -3.85 -5.91 6.35
N LYS A 3 -4.29 -5.89 7.59
CA LYS A 3 -5.55 -6.50 8.02
C LYS A 3 -6.76 -5.88 7.31
N LYS A 4 -7.63 -6.74 6.75
CA LYS A 4 -8.96 -6.36 6.26
C LYS A 4 -9.93 -6.19 7.44
N PRO A 5 -10.73 -5.12 7.47
CA PRO A 5 -11.65 -4.89 8.58
C PRO A 5 -12.88 -5.79 8.59
N ASP A 6 -13.19 -6.45 7.46
CA ASP A 6 -14.46 -7.15 7.22
C ASP A 6 -14.66 -8.39 8.10
N VAL A 7 -13.57 -9.02 8.55
CA VAL A 7 -13.60 -10.19 9.41
C VAL A 7 -12.75 -9.93 10.63
N ASN A 8 -13.34 -9.97 11.81
CA ASN A 8 -12.71 -9.54 13.04
C ASN A 8 -12.89 -10.53 14.22
N SER A 9 -13.11 -11.81 13.96
CA SER A 9 -13.30 -12.79 15.03
C SER A 9 -12.14 -13.76 15.15
N TYR A 10 -12.14 -14.83 14.35
CA TYR A 10 -11.13 -15.89 14.44
C TYR A 10 -10.13 -15.89 13.28
N PHE A 11 -10.47 -15.21 12.18
CA PHE A 11 -9.64 -15.12 10.99
C PHE A 11 -9.34 -13.66 10.66
N TYR A 12 -8.07 -13.38 10.48
CA TYR A 12 -7.62 -12.07 10.02
C TYR A 12 -7.03 -12.20 8.61
N PHE A 13 -7.77 -11.70 7.63
CA PHE A 13 -7.33 -11.66 6.25
C PHE A 13 -6.46 -10.43 5.97
N THR A 14 -5.50 -10.58 5.05
CA THR A 14 -4.66 -9.46 4.58
C THR A 14 -5.10 -8.98 3.22
N TYR A 15 -4.95 -7.67 2.98
CA TYR A 15 -4.85 -7.17 1.59
C TYR A 15 -3.66 -7.83 0.90
N GLY A 16 -3.75 -8.00 -0.43
CA GLY A 16 -2.69 -8.58 -1.25
C GLY A 16 -1.56 -7.60 -1.56
N GLN A 17 -1.78 -6.32 -1.31
CA GLN A 17 -0.80 -5.25 -1.54
C GLN A 17 -0.68 -4.33 -0.32
N ILE A 18 0.46 -3.65 -0.23
CA ILE A 18 0.52 -2.44 0.57
C ILE A 18 -0.42 -1.39 -0.04
N HIS A 19 -1.00 -0.54 0.78
CA HIS A 19 -1.95 0.47 0.33
C HIS A 19 -1.61 1.85 0.88
N LYS A 20 -2.13 2.91 0.25
CA LYS A 20 -1.78 4.29 0.57
C LYS A 20 -1.85 4.61 2.07
N PRO A 21 -2.94 4.37 2.83
CA PRO A 21 -2.95 4.65 4.27
C PRO A 21 -1.88 3.91 5.08
N ALA A 22 -1.48 2.69 4.68
CA ALA A 22 -0.38 1.98 5.34
C ALA A 22 0.97 2.63 5.05
N LEU A 23 1.21 3.07 3.81
CA LEU A 23 2.41 3.85 3.45
C LEU A 23 2.49 5.16 4.22
N LEU A 24 1.37 5.90 4.32
CA LEU A 24 1.33 7.14 5.10
C LEU A 24 1.63 6.87 6.58
N GLY A 25 1.20 5.72 7.13
CA GLY A 25 1.57 5.28 8.47
C GLY A 25 3.07 5.01 8.62
N ILE A 26 3.71 4.40 7.62
CA ILE A 26 5.17 4.20 7.57
C ILE A 26 5.89 5.54 7.53
N PHE A 27 5.49 6.45 6.64
CA PHE A 27 6.07 7.79 6.55
C PHE A 27 5.84 8.59 7.83
N GLY A 28 4.66 8.45 8.47
CA GLY A 28 4.38 9.02 9.78
C GLY A 28 5.34 8.53 10.86
N ALA A 29 5.64 7.22 10.89
CA ALA A 29 6.63 6.65 11.80
C ALA A 29 8.05 7.18 11.52
N VAL A 30 8.43 7.29 10.25
CA VAL A 30 9.71 7.87 9.84
C VAL A 30 9.85 9.31 10.34
N LEU A 31 8.82 10.14 10.16
CA LEU A 31 8.83 11.56 10.55
C LEU A 31 8.48 11.80 12.03
N GLY A 32 8.04 10.77 12.78
CA GLY A 32 7.69 10.88 14.19
C GLY A 32 6.29 11.48 14.45
N TYR A 33 5.38 11.42 13.47
CA TYR A 33 4.01 11.92 13.65
C TYR A 33 3.15 10.97 14.47
N ALA A 34 2.29 11.54 15.30
CA ALA A 34 1.43 10.81 16.22
C ALA A 34 0.38 9.96 15.47
N GLY A 35 0.13 8.75 15.99
CA GLY A 35 -0.88 7.82 15.52
C GLY A 35 -2.22 7.93 16.25
N TYR A 36 -3.08 6.95 16.07
CA TYR A 36 -4.42 6.91 16.67
C TYR A 36 -4.41 6.99 18.21
N ASN A 37 -3.46 6.34 18.87
CA ASN A 37 -3.41 6.29 20.33
C ASN A 37 -3.09 7.64 20.98
N GLN A 38 -2.49 8.56 20.21
CA GLN A 38 -2.15 9.91 20.64
C GLN A 38 -3.11 10.97 20.06
N MET A 39 -4.13 10.55 19.30
CA MET A 39 -5.06 11.44 18.64
C MET A 39 -5.91 12.20 19.67
N ASP A 40 -5.99 13.54 19.53
CA ASP A 40 -6.92 14.35 20.29
C ASP A 40 -8.37 14.00 19.90
N LYS A 41 -9.28 13.98 20.88
CA LYS A 41 -10.72 13.72 20.69
C LYS A 41 -11.40 14.73 19.75
N LYS A 42 -10.82 15.92 19.58
CA LYS A 42 -11.32 16.98 18.70
C LYS A 42 -10.80 16.87 17.26
N SER A 43 -9.77 16.10 17.04
CA SER A 43 -9.17 15.92 15.71
C SER A 43 -10.02 15.00 14.85
N VAL A 44 -10.13 15.32 13.55
CA VAL A 44 -10.81 14.48 12.56
C VAL A 44 -9.96 13.28 12.22
N TYR A 45 -8.65 13.47 12.07
CA TYR A 45 -7.68 12.44 11.72
C TYR A 45 -6.53 12.40 12.73
N PRO A 46 -5.84 11.24 12.86
CA PRO A 46 -4.55 11.20 13.54
C PRO A 46 -3.53 12.06 12.79
N GLU A 47 -2.57 12.63 13.52
CA GLU A 47 -1.62 13.61 13.00
C GLU A 47 -0.91 13.15 11.71
N TYR A 48 -0.44 11.89 11.67
CA TYR A 48 0.25 11.38 10.49
C TYR A 48 -0.62 11.44 9.24
N TYR A 49 -1.90 11.11 9.37
CA TYR A 49 -2.79 11.11 8.22
C TYR A 49 -3.19 12.53 7.81
N ASP A 50 -3.49 13.38 8.80
CA ASP A 50 -3.84 14.79 8.55
C ASP A 50 -2.75 15.51 7.75
N LYS A 51 -1.48 15.32 8.14
CA LYS A 51 -0.34 15.93 7.45
C LYS A 51 0.00 15.29 6.10
N LEU A 52 -0.16 13.96 5.98
CA LEU A 52 0.37 13.20 4.86
C LEU A 52 -0.69 12.76 3.84
N GLN A 53 -2.00 12.98 4.05
CA GLN A 53 -3.07 12.53 3.15
C GLN A 53 -2.91 12.99 1.70
N ASN A 54 -2.27 14.14 1.49
CA ASN A 54 -2.01 14.73 0.16
C ASN A 54 -0.72 14.24 -0.50
N ILE A 55 0.05 13.38 0.16
CA ILE A 55 1.21 12.74 -0.45
C ILE A 55 0.75 11.86 -1.60
N LYS A 56 1.35 12.09 -2.76
CA LYS A 56 1.10 11.31 -3.97
C LYS A 56 2.07 10.15 -4.04
N VAL A 57 1.53 8.94 -4.13
CA VAL A 57 2.34 7.71 -4.18
C VAL A 57 2.04 6.91 -5.44
N SER A 58 3.02 6.13 -5.87
CA SER A 58 2.85 5.07 -6.85
C SER A 58 3.45 3.78 -6.30
N ILE A 59 2.77 2.66 -6.50
CA ILE A 59 3.13 1.36 -5.92
C ILE A 59 3.32 0.36 -7.05
N VAL A 60 4.51 -0.22 -7.14
CA VAL A 60 4.84 -1.28 -8.10
C VAL A 60 5.10 -2.57 -7.33
N PRO A 61 4.25 -3.60 -7.46
CA PRO A 61 4.50 -4.91 -6.87
C PRO A 61 5.71 -5.60 -7.51
N ASN A 62 6.67 -6.06 -6.71
CA ASN A 62 7.80 -6.87 -7.16
C ASN A 62 7.47 -8.37 -7.06
N ALA A 63 6.35 -8.77 -7.63
CA ALA A 63 5.86 -10.14 -7.66
C ALA A 63 5.38 -10.52 -9.05
N ALA A 64 5.52 -11.79 -9.41
CA ALA A 64 4.96 -12.30 -10.66
C ALA A 64 3.45 -12.01 -10.71
N ASN A 65 3.01 -11.40 -11.81
CA ASN A 65 1.60 -11.09 -12.04
C ASN A 65 0.92 -10.25 -10.93
N GLY A 66 1.72 -9.57 -10.09
CA GLY A 66 1.24 -8.78 -8.96
C GLY A 66 0.74 -9.57 -7.75
N TYR A 67 0.96 -10.87 -7.69
CA TYR A 67 0.51 -11.73 -6.59
C TYR A 67 1.66 -12.12 -5.67
N PHE A 68 1.53 -11.81 -4.37
CA PHE A 68 2.37 -12.38 -3.32
C PHE A 68 1.71 -13.62 -2.75
N SER A 69 2.50 -14.66 -2.51
CA SER A 69 2.06 -15.85 -1.77
C SER A 69 1.55 -15.48 -0.39
N LYS A 70 0.56 -16.23 0.08
CA LYS A 70 -0.04 -16.01 1.39
C LYS A 70 0.02 -17.29 2.20
N LYS A 71 0.43 -17.16 3.47
CA LYS A 71 0.39 -18.27 4.44
C LYS A 71 -0.57 -17.96 5.58
N MET A 72 -1.09 -19.03 6.17
CA MET A 72 -1.88 -18.95 7.40
C MET A 72 -1.00 -19.24 8.60
N THR A 73 -0.97 -18.31 9.55
CA THR A 73 -0.29 -18.46 10.83
C THR A 73 -1.32 -18.66 11.92
N TYR A 74 -1.05 -19.59 12.82
CA TYR A 74 -1.89 -19.93 13.96
C TYR A 74 -1.14 -19.63 15.24
N PHE A 75 -1.73 -18.86 16.14
CA PHE A 75 -1.13 -18.60 17.42
C PHE A 75 -2.20 -18.48 18.51
N ASN A 76 -1.78 -18.79 19.75
CA ASN A 76 -2.62 -18.61 20.92
C ASN A 76 -2.46 -17.17 21.44
N ASN A 77 -3.56 -16.42 21.47
CA ASN A 77 -3.61 -15.05 21.99
C ASN A 77 -4.27 -14.99 23.38
N SER A 78 -4.27 -16.11 24.11
CA SER A 78 -4.79 -16.15 25.47
C SER A 78 -3.77 -15.58 26.45
N THR A 79 -4.21 -14.74 27.37
CA THR A 79 -3.37 -14.10 28.37
C THR A 79 -3.91 -14.32 29.78
N GLY A 80 -2.98 -14.48 30.75
CA GLY A 80 -3.30 -14.53 32.17
C GLY A 80 -4.29 -15.64 32.56
N PHE A 81 -5.31 -15.29 33.31
CA PHE A 81 -6.29 -16.25 33.85
C PHE A 81 -7.11 -16.96 32.75
N ALA A 82 -7.34 -16.35 31.61
CA ALA A 82 -8.10 -16.97 30.52
C ALA A 82 -7.46 -18.29 30.03
N SER A 83 -6.14 -18.44 30.14
CA SER A 83 -5.45 -19.66 29.74
C SER A 83 -5.70 -20.86 30.67
N HIS A 84 -6.21 -20.61 31.88
CA HIS A 84 -6.51 -21.62 32.91
C HIS A 84 -7.99 -22.03 32.93
N GLU A 85 -8.85 -21.31 32.24
CA GLU A 85 -10.28 -21.60 32.17
C GLU A 85 -10.60 -22.51 30.96
N GLN A 86 -11.57 -23.43 31.16
CA GLN A 86 -12.03 -24.28 30.06
C GLN A 86 -12.64 -23.42 28.93
N GLY A 87 -12.08 -23.52 27.73
CA GLY A 87 -12.48 -22.70 26.57
C GLY A 87 -11.89 -21.29 26.57
N GLY A 88 -11.02 -20.93 27.53
CA GLY A 88 -10.35 -19.62 27.61
C GLY A 88 -9.22 -19.39 26.59
N ASN A 89 -8.87 -20.41 25.81
CA ASN A 89 -7.83 -20.28 24.79
C ASN A 89 -8.37 -19.64 23.51
N LEU A 90 -7.84 -18.48 23.16
CA LEU A 90 -8.13 -17.81 21.89
C LEU A 90 -7.08 -18.17 20.83
N ILE A 91 -7.45 -19.08 19.93
CA ILE A 91 -6.61 -19.40 18.77
C ILE A 91 -6.94 -18.42 17.65
N VAL A 92 -5.99 -17.58 17.30
CA VAL A 92 -6.09 -16.62 16.21
C VAL A 92 -5.44 -17.21 14.97
N LYS A 93 -6.11 -17.00 13.82
CA LYS A 93 -5.61 -17.38 12.50
C LYS A 93 -5.38 -16.11 11.68
N GLU A 94 -4.15 -15.90 11.26
CA GLU A 94 -3.77 -14.72 10.47
C GLU A 94 -3.21 -15.12 9.12
N GLN A 95 -3.64 -14.42 8.09
CA GLN A 95 -3.09 -14.52 6.75
C GLN A 95 -1.95 -13.51 6.58
N TRP A 96 -0.77 -13.97 6.23
CA TRP A 96 0.41 -13.15 6.00
C TRP A 96 0.83 -13.22 4.55
N LEU A 97 1.36 -12.12 4.01
CA LEU A 97 2.08 -12.12 2.74
C LEU A 97 3.48 -12.71 2.99
N GLU A 98 3.95 -13.55 2.07
CA GLU A 98 5.29 -14.12 2.11
C GLU A 98 6.23 -13.27 1.26
N GLU A 99 7.33 -12.83 1.86
CA GLU A 99 8.40 -12.04 1.25
C GLU A 99 7.89 -10.89 0.35
N PRO A 100 6.94 -10.07 0.82
CA PRO A 100 6.37 -9.02 -0.01
C PRO A 100 7.40 -7.91 -0.24
N SER A 101 7.47 -7.43 -1.49
CA SER A 101 8.36 -6.35 -1.89
C SER A 101 7.68 -5.43 -2.90
N TRP A 102 7.90 -4.12 -2.76
CA TRP A 102 7.35 -3.11 -3.66
C TRP A 102 8.38 -2.04 -3.95
N ASP A 103 8.39 -1.52 -5.17
CA ASP A 103 9.02 -0.24 -5.44
C ASP A 103 7.98 0.86 -5.22
N ILE A 104 8.29 1.76 -4.30
CA ILE A 104 7.41 2.85 -3.89
C ILE A 104 7.97 4.15 -4.43
N TYR A 105 7.17 4.85 -5.22
CA TYR A 105 7.50 6.20 -5.67
C TYR A 105 6.68 7.21 -4.88
N VAL A 106 7.33 8.30 -4.51
CA VAL A 106 6.70 9.46 -3.86
C VAL A 106 6.99 10.68 -4.72
N LEU A 107 5.95 11.38 -5.16
CA LEU A 107 6.10 12.63 -5.89
C LEU A 107 6.47 13.75 -4.92
N ILE A 108 7.62 14.37 -5.13
CA ILE A 108 8.11 15.46 -4.28
C ILE A 108 7.56 16.79 -4.82
N ASP A 109 6.29 17.08 -4.48
CA ASP A 109 5.59 18.29 -4.91
C ASP A 109 5.12 19.19 -3.76
N ASN A 110 5.49 18.81 -2.52
CA ASN A 110 5.13 19.57 -1.31
C ASN A 110 6.13 19.33 -0.18
N LYS A 111 6.06 20.19 0.85
CA LYS A 111 7.01 20.17 1.98
C LYS A 111 7.05 18.85 2.76
N GLU A 112 5.94 18.16 2.89
CA GLU A 112 5.93 16.88 3.60
C GLU A 112 6.61 15.78 2.78
N ALA A 113 6.46 15.79 1.45
CA ALA A 113 7.19 14.90 0.55
C ALA A 113 8.70 15.18 0.57
N GLU A 114 9.12 16.46 0.64
CA GLU A 114 10.54 16.85 0.81
C GLU A 114 11.12 16.27 2.10
N LYS A 115 10.41 16.38 3.24
CA LYS A 115 10.84 15.80 4.52
C LYS A 115 10.97 14.27 4.45
N ILE A 116 9.99 13.60 3.81
CA ILE A 116 10.05 12.15 3.61
C ILE A 116 11.30 11.79 2.82
N ALA A 117 11.57 12.49 1.72
CA ALA A 117 12.74 12.26 0.88
C ALA A 117 14.04 12.47 1.66
N GLU A 118 14.16 13.55 2.44
CA GLU A 118 15.32 13.84 3.30
C GLU A 118 15.54 12.70 4.31
N PHE A 119 14.55 12.39 5.14
CA PHE A 119 14.69 11.38 6.19
C PHE A 119 15.05 10.00 5.65
N ILE A 120 14.36 9.57 4.59
CA ILE A 120 14.61 8.25 4.00
C ILE A 120 15.95 8.18 3.30
N SER A 121 16.38 9.24 2.59
CA SER A 121 17.69 9.31 1.95
C SER A 121 18.84 9.27 2.96
N GLU A 122 18.66 9.90 4.10
CA GLU A 122 19.63 9.90 5.20
C GLU A 122 19.51 8.67 6.12
N ARG A 123 18.59 7.73 5.80
CA ARG A 123 18.28 6.53 6.61
C ARG A 123 17.91 6.87 8.06
N LYS A 124 17.19 7.97 8.24
CA LYS A 124 16.67 8.43 9.53
C LYS A 124 15.23 7.95 9.72
N SER A 125 14.88 7.62 10.95
CA SER A 125 13.50 7.34 11.35
C SER A 125 13.36 7.63 12.84
N VAL A 126 12.27 8.30 13.22
CA VAL A 126 11.96 8.56 14.64
C VAL A 126 11.44 7.29 15.32
N TYR A 127 10.55 6.58 14.66
CA TYR A 127 10.04 5.29 15.12
C TYR A 127 10.35 4.21 14.09
N LEU A 128 10.56 2.97 14.54
CA LEU A 128 10.78 1.83 13.67
C LEU A 128 9.54 1.58 12.80
N PRO A 129 9.61 1.73 11.47
CA PRO A 129 8.46 1.48 10.60
C PRO A 129 8.17 -0.02 10.47
N TYR A 130 6.90 -0.38 10.28
CA TYR A 130 6.47 -1.77 10.14
C TYR A 130 5.34 -1.94 9.11
N LEU A 131 5.22 -3.15 8.57
CA LEU A 131 4.27 -3.51 7.53
C LEU A 131 2.93 -4.01 8.13
N GLY A 132 2.17 -3.08 8.71
CA GLY A 132 0.84 -3.32 9.27
C GLY A 132 0.78 -3.98 10.64
N LYS A 133 1.85 -4.64 11.09
CA LYS A 133 2.07 -5.18 12.44
C LYS A 133 3.51 -4.94 12.85
N ASN A 134 3.74 -4.67 14.13
CA ASN A 134 5.09 -4.48 14.69
C ASN A 134 6.01 -5.71 14.57
N ASP A 135 5.44 -6.91 14.41
CA ASP A 135 6.20 -8.13 14.12
C ASP A 135 6.81 -8.16 12.70
N HIS A 136 6.40 -7.25 11.82
CA HIS A 136 6.83 -7.17 10.44
C HIS A 136 7.55 -5.85 10.18
N THR A 137 8.79 -5.74 10.59
CA THR A 137 9.63 -4.57 10.34
C THR A 137 9.69 -4.26 8.85
N ALA A 138 9.53 -2.99 8.49
CA ALA A 138 9.72 -2.52 7.12
C ALA A 138 11.21 -2.34 6.84
N ASP A 139 11.71 -3.02 5.82
CA ASP A 139 13.05 -2.80 5.28
C ASP A 139 12.97 -1.83 4.10
N ILE A 140 13.53 -0.63 4.25
CA ILE A 140 13.54 0.42 3.22
C ILE A 140 14.94 0.47 2.61
N THR A 141 15.05 0.00 1.38
CA THR A 141 16.31 -0.15 0.66
C THR A 141 16.29 0.58 -0.67
N ASN A 142 17.46 0.70 -1.31
CA ASN A 142 17.62 1.23 -2.68
C ASN A 142 16.95 2.59 -2.91
N VAL A 143 17.14 3.51 -1.96
CA VAL A 143 16.56 4.86 -2.04
C VAL A 143 17.31 5.68 -3.09
N THR A 144 16.57 6.21 -4.07
CA THR A 144 17.08 7.08 -5.13
C THR A 144 16.20 8.31 -5.28
N LEU A 145 16.80 9.41 -5.72
CA LEU A 145 16.11 10.62 -6.16
C LEU A 145 16.25 10.69 -7.68
N GLU A 146 15.15 10.74 -8.38
CA GLU A 146 15.10 10.74 -9.85
C GLU A 146 14.23 11.88 -10.36
N GLU A 147 14.58 12.42 -11.52
CA GLU A 147 13.70 13.33 -12.24
C GLU A 147 12.68 12.53 -13.04
N GLY A 148 11.39 12.78 -12.81
CA GLY A 148 10.30 12.22 -13.60
C GLY A 148 9.86 13.17 -14.72
N THR A 149 9.40 12.60 -15.84
CA THR A 149 8.85 13.39 -16.96
C THR A 149 7.43 12.95 -17.30
N VAL A 150 6.54 13.91 -17.47
CA VAL A 150 5.15 13.62 -17.92
C VAL A 150 5.15 13.13 -19.35
N GLN A 151 4.46 12.03 -19.59
CA GLN A 151 4.32 11.41 -20.90
C GLN A 151 3.02 11.84 -21.56
N SER A 152 3.11 12.36 -22.79
CA SER A 152 1.94 12.74 -23.57
C SER A 152 1.17 11.54 -24.14
N ARG A 153 1.81 10.40 -24.26
CA ARG A 153 1.23 9.14 -24.75
C ARG A 153 1.88 7.96 -24.02
N ALA A 154 1.08 7.19 -23.31
CA ALA A 154 1.49 5.93 -22.71
C ALA A 154 0.47 4.85 -23.09
N ALA A 155 0.97 3.67 -23.43
CA ALA A 155 0.13 2.51 -23.71
C ALA A 155 0.11 1.52 -22.53
N LYS A 156 0.96 1.70 -21.53
CA LYS A 156 1.05 0.85 -20.35
C LYS A 156 1.23 1.67 -19.08
N ILE A 157 0.74 1.17 -17.98
CA ILE A 157 1.01 1.68 -16.62
C ILE A 157 1.62 0.53 -15.83
N GLN A 158 2.85 0.72 -15.35
CA GLN A 158 3.64 -0.32 -14.70
C GLN A 158 3.59 -0.20 -13.16
N CYS A 159 2.46 0.23 -12.62
CA CYS A 159 2.16 0.31 -11.19
C CYS A 159 0.70 -0.03 -10.94
N LEU A 160 0.30 -0.11 -9.67
CA LEU A 160 -1.10 -0.13 -9.30
C LEU A 160 -1.77 1.18 -9.70
N PHE A 161 -2.94 1.09 -10.34
CA PHE A 161 -3.73 2.26 -10.74
C PHE A 161 -5.21 2.06 -10.42
N ILE A 162 -5.96 3.16 -10.30
CA ILE A 162 -7.40 3.13 -10.05
C ILE A 162 -8.13 2.61 -11.30
N ARG A 163 -8.95 1.57 -11.12
CA ARG A 163 -9.65 0.84 -12.19
C ARG A 163 -10.39 1.73 -13.18
N ASP A 164 -11.04 2.80 -12.69
CA ASP A 164 -11.88 3.68 -13.50
C ASP A 164 -11.08 4.79 -14.22
N LYS A 165 -9.76 4.80 -14.04
CA LYS A 165 -8.83 5.78 -14.63
C LYS A 165 -8.18 5.32 -15.92
N ALA A 166 -8.31 4.04 -16.29
CA ALA A 166 -7.84 3.51 -17.56
C ALA A 166 -8.64 2.27 -17.97
N GLU A 167 -8.64 1.97 -19.25
CA GLU A 167 -9.32 0.81 -19.82
C GLU A 167 -8.30 -0.12 -20.50
N ILE A 168 -8.50 -1.45 -20.38
CA ILE A 168 -7.69 -2.42 -21.08
C ILE A 168 -8.03 -2.37 -22.57
N ASP A 169 -7.01 -2.23 -23.40
CA ASP A 169 -7.12 -2.31 -24.85
C ASP A 169 -7.37 -3.75 -25.28
N LYS A 170 -8.63 -4.07 -25.56
CA LYS A 170 -9.06 -5.42 -25.94
C LYS A 170 -8.51 -5.84 -27.31
N ASP A 171 -8.30 -4.91 -28.20
CA ASP A 171 -7.84 -5.20 -29.55
C ASP A 171 -6.35 -5.59 -29.54
N SER A 172 -5.55 -4.96 -28.69
CA SER A 172 -4.13 -5.33 -28.53
C SER A 172 -3.93 -6.68 -27.88
N VAL A 173 -4.85 -7.16 -27.04
CA VAL A 173 -4.78 -8.46 -26.37
C VAL A 173 -4.75 -9.62 -27.38
N MET A 174 -5.43 -9.49 -28.52
CA MET A 174 -5.51 -10.52 -29.55
C MET A 174 -4.17 -10.77 -30.28
N PHE A 175 -3.20 -9.88 -30.19
CA PHE A 175 -1.93 -9.96 -30.90
C PHE A 175 -0.73 -10.34 -30.01
N LEU A 176 -0.93 -10.54 -28.70
CA LEU A 176 0.15 -10.84 -27.75
C LEU A 176 0.28 -12.35 -27.49
N TYR A 177 0.55 -13.14 -28.53
CA TYR A 177 0.64 -14.60 -28.45
C TYR A 177 1.86 -15.13 -27.67
N GLU A 178 2.90 -14.31 -27.46
CA GLU A 178 4.16 -14.75 -26.83
C GLU A 178 4.33 -14.31 -25.37
N THR A 179 3.43 -13.46 -24.86
CA THR A 179 3.55 -12.92 -23.51
C THR A 179 2.38 -13.42 -22.66
N GLU A 180 2.68 -14.03 -21.52
CA GLU A 180 1.65 -14.36 -20.55
C GLU A 180 1.00 -13.06 -20.03
N LEU A 181 -0.28 -12.89 -20.36
CA LEU A 181 -1.05 -11.72 -19.95
C LEU A 181 -1.59 -11.93 -18.54
N PHE A 182 -1.52 -10.89 -17.72
CA PHE A 182 -2.08 -10.91 -16.39
C PHE A 182 -2.89 -9.67 -16.07
N LYS A 183 -3.80 -9.83 -15.14
CA LYS A 183 -4.53 -8.76 -14.49
C LYS A 183 -4.74 -9.09 -13.03
N TYR A 184 -4.14 -8.30 -12.15
CA TYR A 184 -4.46 -8.28 -10.74
C TYR A 184 -5.51 -7.18 -10.50
N GLU A 185 -6.55 -7.48 -9.69
CA GLU A 185 -7.55 -6.49 -9.27
C GLU A 185 -7.96 -6.76 -7.82
N GLU A 186 -7.90 -5.74 -6.98
CA GLU A 186 -8.36 -5.79 -5.59
C GLU A 186 -8.93 -4.43 -5.16
N ALA A 187 -9.94 -4.46 -4.27
CA ALA A 187 -10.39 -3.27 -3.56
C ALA A 187 -9.39 -2.92 -2.45
N LEU A 188 -8.60 -1.86 -2.65
CA LEU A 188 -7.56 -1.42 -1.72
C LEU A 188 -7.93 -0.07 -1.07
N PRO A 189 -7.50 0.15 0.18
CA PRO A 189 -7.61 1.46 0.83
C PRO A 189 -6.81 2.54 0.09
N ILE A 190 -7.45 3.66 -0.20
CA ILE A 190 -6.80 4.86 -0.75
C ILE A 190 -6.82 6.04 0.21
N GLY A 191 -7.62 5.97 1.27
CA GLY A 191 -7.77 7.04 2.25
C GLY A 191 -8.59 6.60 3.44
N LEU A 192 -8.91 7.55 4.32
CA LEU A 192 -9.75 7.40 5.50
C LEU A 192 -11.01 8.26 5.38
N LYS A 193 -12.13 7.75 5.88
CA LYS A 193 -13.39 8.50 5.99
C LYS A 193 -13.30 9.47 7.17
N PRO A 194 -13.67 10.76 7.00
CA PRO A 194 -13.52 11.75 8.08
C PRO A 194 -14.39 11.44 9.32
N GLU A 195 -15.55 10.82 9.13
CA GLU A 195 -16.50 10.56 10.21
C GLU A 195 -16.08 9.41 11.13
N THR A 196 -15.38 8.42 10.57
CA THR A 196 -15.13 7.15 11.26
C THR A 196 -13.68 6.70 11.26
N ASN A 197 -12.82 7.36 10.48
CA ASN A 197 -11.45 6.92 10.17
C ASN A 197 -11.37 5.49 9.60
N GLN A 198 -12.49 4.96 9.09
CA GLN A 198 -12.50 3.71 8.36
C GLN A 198 -11.90 3.89 6.97
N TYR A 199 -11.41 2.82 6.39
CA TYR A 199 -10.83 2.83 5.05
C TYR A 199 -11.85 3.24 3.98
N LEU A 200 -11.44 4.18 3.13
CA LEU A 200 -12.06 4.46 1.85
C LEU A 200 -11.44 3.53 0.81
N LEU A 201 -12.25 2.62 0.25
CA LEU A 201 -11.78 1.60 -0.69
C LEU A 201 -12.02 2.03 -2.13
N THR A 202 -11.08 1.68 -3.01
CA THR A 202 -11.28 1.74 -4.47
C THR A 202 -10.70 0.49 -5.13
N LYS A 203 -11.21 0.15 -6.32
CA LYS A 203 -10.65 -0.94 -7.11
C LYS A 203 -9.35 -0.50 -7.74
N MET A 204 -8.27 -1.19 -7.39
CA MET A 204 -6.93 -1.00 -7.96
C MET A 204 -6.61 -2.15 -8.89
N VAL A 205 -5.93 -1.82 -9.98
CA VAL A 205 -5.52 -2.79 -11.02
C VAL A 205 -4.00 -2.72 -11.20
N TYR A 206 -3.39 -3.87 -11.44
CA TYR A 206 -2.03 -4.01 -11.95
C TYR A 206 -2.04 -5.00 -13.11
N THR A 207 -1.48 -4.63 -14.26
CA THR A 207 -1.52 -5.47 -15.48
C THR A 207 -0.34 -5.16 -16.40
N ASN A 208 0.03 -6.13 -17.23
CA ASN A 208 1.00 -5.93 -18.32
C ASN A 208 0.32 -5.66 -19.68
N MET A 209 -1.02 -5.65 -19.72
CA MET A 209 -1.77 -5.38 -20.94
C MET A 209 -1.68 -3.91 -21.33
N ASN A 210 -1.87 -3.62 -22.62
CA ASN A 210 -1.99 -2.24 -23.09
C ASN A 210 -3.28 -1.59 -22.57
N LEU A 211 -3.21 -0.28 -22.38
CA LEU A 211 -4.29 0.53 -21.84
C LEU A 211 -4.66 1.64 -22.82
N VAL A 212 -5.94 2.00 -22.79
CA VAL A 212 -6.52 3.14 -23.52
C VAL A 212 -7.30 4.02 -22.54
N ASN A 213 -7.68 5.21 -22.97
CA ASN A 213 -8.46 6.16 -22.18
C ASN A 213 -7.87 6.42 -20.78
N ILE A 214 -6.53 6.55 -20.73
CA ILE A 214 -5.83 6.87 -19.48
C ILE A 214 -6.16 8.30 -19.09
N LYS A 215 -6.75 8.50 -17.91
CA LYS A 215 -7.23 9.80 -17.41
C LYS A 215 -6.23 10.50 -16.50
N ASP A 216 -5.36 9.73 -15.85
CA ASP A 216 -4.34 10.28 -14.96
C ASP A 216 -3.08 10.65 -15.74
N GLU A 217 -2.33 11.63 -15.23
CA GLU A 217 -1.00 11.95 -15.72
C GLU A 217 -0.08 10.74 -15.60
N VAL A 218 0.52 10.30 -16.70
CA VAL A 218 1.53 9.25 -16.70
C VAL A 218 2.91 9.87 -16.62
N TRP A 219 3.70 9.37 -15.69
CA TRP A 219 5.06 9.82 -15.45
C TRP A 219 6.06 8.74 -15.84
N ARG A 220 7.11 9.13 -16.55
CA ARG A 220 8.28 8.28 -16.76
C ARG A 220 9.25 8.50 -15.60
N ALA A 221 9.44 7.46 -14.79
CA ALA A 221 10.45 7.37 -13.73
C ALA A 221 11.41 6.22 -14.06
N GLY A 222 12.66 6.55 -14.37
CA GLY A 222 13.60 5.58 -14.91
C GLY A 222 13.07 4.92 -16.19
N ASN A 223 12.86 3.61 -16.14
CA ASN A 223 12.34 2.82 -17.27
C ASN A 223 10.85 2.48 -17.15
N ARG A 224 10.13 3.04 -16.18
CA ARG A 224 8.71 2.72 -15.91
C ARG A 224 7.79 3.89 -16.20
N ASP A 225 6.65 3.58 -16.77
CA ASP A 225 5.50 4.48 -16.87
C ASP A 225 4.57 4.22 -15.68
N ILE A 226 4.42 5.21 -14.82
CA ILE A 226 3.68 5.13 -13.57
C ILE A 226 2.65 6.26 -13.45
N VAL A 227 1.67 6.08 -12.57
CA VAL A 227 0.71 7.12 -12.17
C VAL A 227 0.76 7.32 -10.67
N PHE A 228 0.48 8.53 -10.22
CA PHE A 228 0.38 8.87 -8.80
C PHE A 228 -1.09 9.04 -8.38
N TYR A 229 -1.41 8.64 -7.14
CA TYR A 229 -2.73 8.80 -6.53
C TYR A 229 -2.67 9.15 -5.05
#